data_f9ab96c078683705da48578c8c0f220b
#
_entry.id   f9ab96c078683705da48578c8c0f220b
#
_cell.length_a   1.000
_cell.length_b   1.000
_cell.length_c   1.000
_cell.angle_alpha   90.00
_cell.angle_beta   90.00
_cell.angle_gamma   90.00
#
_symmetry.space_group_name_H-M   'P 1'
#
loop_
_entity.id
_entity.type
_entity.pdbx_description
1 polymer ?
#
loop_
_entity_poly.entity_id
_entity_poly.type
_entity_poly.pdbx_seq_one_letter_code
_entity_poly.pdbx_strand_id
1 'polypeptide(L)'
;MTSLLSPALLITIISMISLSFVISDPCYNYTVLDDPWRSTNVSSSLTRMCDQSVKWSGWYRLMLLGQDVRMPESCVGINLCGTDAPLWLSGIHPELLDGIVTREVCGNWNSDCCHFKSTPIRVKACPGVYYVYEFVSPSSCYLTYCADISTAKPAVNFPAPIKHLAGLRMRLSSANDVTQLPNRDIFVSQFKDGLVGKGLPRNITVQLKDISTEKKILPPKHSSGTC
;
A
#
# COMPACT_ATOMS: atom_id res chain seq x y z
N MET A 1 48.71 7.43 -6.78
CA MET A 1 48.68 7.58 -5.31
C MET A 1 47.21 7.39 -4.88
N THR A 2 46.86 6.19 -4.56
CA THR A 2 45.52 5.79 -4.14
C THR A 2 45.41 6.02 -2.64
N SER A 3 44.63 7.02 -2.25
CA SER A 3 44.28 7.26 -0.86
C SER A 3 43.27 6.21 -0.39
N LEU A 4 43.74 5.27 0.39
CA LEU A 4 42.90 4.32 1.12
C LEU A 4 42.15 5.07 2.23
N LEU A 5 40.86 5.22 2.06
CA LEU A 5 39.96 5.68 3.12
C LEU A 5 39.91 4.62 4.21
N SER A 6 40.41 4.96 5.37
CA SER A 6 40.38 4.13 6.56
C SER A 6 38.97 3.93 7.07
N PRO A 7 38.52 2.70 7.35
CA PRO A 7 37.20 2.43 7.92
C PRO A 7 37.26 2.42 9.45
N ALA A 8 37.40 3.57 10.07
CA ALA A 8 37.29 3.64 11.53
C ALA A 8 36.56 4.92 11.93
N LEU A 9 35.28 4.81 11.95
CA LEU A 9 34.41 5.91 12.29
C LEU A 9 33.37 5.48 13.31
N LEU A 10 33.59 5.73 14.59
CA LEU A 10 32.70 5.41 15.69
C LEU A 10 32.20 6.68 16.39
N ILE A 11 30.95 7.03 16.24
CA ILE A 11 30.27 8.12 16.98
C ILE A 11 29.16 7.57 17.82
N THR A 12 29.03 8.04 19.03
CA THR A 12 27.85 7.77 19.87
C THR A 12 26.95 9.00 19.89
N ILE A 13 25.90 8.99 19.06
CA ILE A 13 24.81 9.95 19.14
C ILE A 13 23.55 9.20 19.51
N ILE A 14 22.90 9.61 20.58
CA ILE A 14 21.56 9.11 20.92
C ILE A 14 20.59 9.99 20.14
N SER A 15 20.04 9.47 19.07
CA SER A 15 19.01 10.14 18.29
C SER A 15 17.66 9.46 18.51
N MET A 16 16.66 10.23 18.86
CA MET A 16 15.27 9.80 18.81
C MET A 16 14.80 9.93 17.37
N ILE A 17 14.69 8.82 16.66
CA ILE A 17 14.11 8.77 15.32
C ILE A 17 12.65 8.48 15.48
N SER A 18 11.80 9.45 15.18
CA SER A 18 10.38 9.21 14.97
C SER A 18 10.17 8.71 13.56
N LEU A 19 9.86 7.42 13.41
CA LEU A 19 9.38 6.87 12.16
C LEU A 19 7.88 7.18 12.07
N SER A 20 7.53 8.17 11.28
CA SER A 20 6.13 8.34 10.86
C SER A 20 5.92 7.46 9.64
N PHE A 21 5.37 6.27 9.85
CA PHE A 21 4.89 5.46 8.75
C PHE A 21 3.58 6.11 8.26
N VAL A 22 3.64 6.88 7.20
CA VAL A 22 2.47 7.07 6.37
C VAL A 22 2.41 5.84 5.46
N ILE A 23 2.10 4.69 6.03
CA ILE A 23 1.64 3.59 5.21
C ILE A 23 0.28 4.06 4.72
N SER A 24 0.25 4.48 3.47
CA SER A 24 -1.01 4.63 2.75
C SER A 24 -1.52 3.20 2.51
N ASP A 25 -1.98 2.55 3.59
CA ASP A 25 -2.60 1.24 3.46
C ASP A 25 -3.84 1.40 2.57
N PRO A 26 -3.95 0.62 1.49
CA PRO A 26 -5.10 0.67 0.60
C PRO A 26 -6.45 0.59 1.33
N CYS A 27 -6.50 -0.06 2.47
CA CYS A 27 -7.71 -0.14 3.28
C CYS A 27 -8.19 1.22 3.82
N TYR A 28 -7.35 2.24 3.78
CA TYR A 28 -7.67 3.57 4.29
C TYR A 28 -7.42 4.68 3.25
N ASN A 29 -6.89 4.30 2.09
CA ASN A 29 -6.62 5.21 0.99
C ASN A 29 -7.12 4.61 -0.32
N TYR A 30 -8.41 4.73 -0.55
CA TYR A 30 -9.11 4.24 -1.72
C TYR A 30 -10.15 5.26 -2.22
N THR A 31 -10.53 5.11 -3.47
CA THR A 31 -11.69 5.78 -4.06
C THR A 31 -12.91 4.87 -3.93
N VAL A 32 -14.02 5.42 -3.49
CA VAL A 32 -15.30 4.70 -3.51
C VAL A 32 -15.81 4.64 -4.95
N LEU A 33 -16.17 3.44 -5.41
CA LEU A 33 -16.79 3.18 -6.69
C LEU A 33 -18.22 2.68 -6.42
N ASP A 34 -19.16 3.61 -6.40
CA ASP A 34 -20.58 3.37 -6.13
C ASP A 34 -21.40 3.65 -7.38
N ASP A 35 -21.25 2.78 -8.35
CA ASP A 35 -21.95 2.82 -9.63
C ASP A 35 -23.05 1.76 -9.65
N PRO A 36 -24.35 2.10 -9.46
CA PRO A 36 -25.43 1.11 -9.39
C PRO A 36 -25.55 0.17 -10.61
N TRP A 37 -25.12 0.64 -11.77
CA TRP A 37 -25.13 -0.15 -13.00
C TRP A 37 -24.12 -1.31 -13.01
N ARG A 38 -23.11 -1.31 -12.12
CA ARG A 38 -22.13 -2.41 -11.98
C ARG A 38 -22.72 -3.65 -11.32
N SER A 39 -23.94 -3.55 -10.79
CA SER A 39 -24.59 -4.65 -10.09
C SER A 39 -24.80 -5.86 -10.99
N THR A 40 -24.55 -7.06 -10.44
CA THR A 40 -24.76 -8.35 -11.14
C THR A 40 -26.20 -8.63 -11.56
N ASN A 41 -27.16 -7.82 -11.10
CA ASN A 41 -28.58 -7.93 -11.48
C ASN A 41 -29.05 -6.84 -12.47
N VAL A 42 -28.18 -5.92 -12.86
CA VAL A 42 -28.52 -4.83 -13.78
C VAL A 42 -28.19 -5.23 -15.23
N SER A 43 -29.23 -5.26 -16.07
CA SER A 43 -29.07 -5.55 -17.48
C SER A 43 -28.50 -4.36 -18.27
N SER A 44 -27.67 -4.64 -19.25
CA SER A 44 -27.08 -3.65 -20.17
C SER A 44 -28.02 -3.11 -21.26
N SER A 45 -29.31 -3.40 -21.18
CA SER A 45 -30.28 -3.18 -22.26
C SER A 45 -30.41 -1.72 -22.75
N LEU A 46 -30.04 -0.73 -21.94
CA LEU A 46 -30.22 0.70 -22.27
C LEU A 46 -28.92 1.46 -22.48
N THR A 47 -27.85 1.12 -21.78
CA THR A 47 -26.55 1.82 -21.87
C THR A 47 -25.43 0.82 -21.69
N ARG A 48 -24.56 0.71 -22.67
CA ARG A 48 -23.37 -0.15 -22.58
C ARG A 48 -22.24 0.62 -21.98
N MET A 49 -21.79 0.18 -20.82
CA MET A 49 -20.67 0.75 -20.11
C MET A 49 -19.37 0.04 -20.51
N CYS A 50 -18.24 0.75 -20.37
CA CYS A 50 -16.94 0.24 -20.77
C CYS A 50 -15.85 0.79 -19.83
N ASP A 51 -15.15 -0.10 -19.15
CA ASP A 51 -14.07 0.27 -18.25
C ASP A 51 -12.71 0.47 -18.94
N GLN A 52 -12.61 0.17 -20.24
CA GLN A 52 -11.36 0.34 -21.00
C GLN A 52 -10.88 1.80 -21.04
N SER A 53 -11.81 2.75 -21.17
CA SER A 53 -11.51 4.17 -21.24
C SER A 53 -11.34 4.85 -19.88
N VAL A 54 -11.62 4.13 -18.78
CA VAL A 54 -11.49 4.67 -17.43
C VAL A 54 -10.00 4.79 -17.08
N LYS A 55 -9.59 5.96 -16.61
CA LYS A 55 -8.24 6.18 -16.07
C LYS A 55 -8.17 5.68 -14.63
N TRP A 56 -7.95 4.40 -14.47
CA TRP A 56 -7.79 3.79 -13.16
C TRP A 56 -6.51 4.30 -12.49
N SER A 57 -6.62 4.74 -11.23
CA SER A 57 -5.48 5.23 -10.45
C SER A 57 -5.67 4.91 -8.97
N GLY A 58 -4.75 4.13 -8.41
CA GLY A 58 -4.80 3.72 -7.02
C GLY A 58 -5.83 2.63 -6.74
N TRP A 59 -6.37 2.63 -5.52
CA TRP A 59 -7.24 1.58 -5.01
C TRP A 59 -8.70 2.02 -4.98
N TYR A 60 -9.60 1.08 -5.17
CA TYR A 60 -11.05 1.30 -5.22
C TYR A 60 -11.77 0.35 -4.27
N ARG A 61 -12.80 0.85 -3.60
CA ARG A 61 -13.74 0.06 -2.81
C ARG A 61 -15.08 0.04 -3.55
N LEU A 62 -15.57 -1.16 -3.85
CA LEU A 62 -16.85 -1.33 -4.52
C LEU A 62 -18.00 -1.14 -3.54
N MET A 63 -18.97 -0.33 -3.96
CA MET A 63 -20.21 -0.13 -3.24
C MET A 63 -21.41 -0.16 -4.20
N LEU A 64 -22.58 -0.47 -3.68
CA LEU A 64 -23.84 -0.32 -4.36
C LEU A 64 -24.84 0.37 -3.44
N LEU A 65 -25.23 1.59 -3.80
CA LEU A 65 -26.15 2.43 -3.01
C LEU A 65 -25.71 2.57 -1.54
N GLY A 66 -24.41 2.83 -1.34
CA GLY A 66 -23.83 3.00 -0.02
C GLY A 66 -23.60 1.70 0.76
N GLN A 67 -23.82 0.54 0.17
CA GLN A 67 -23.56 -0.77 0.79
C GLN A 67 -22.27 -1.37 0.27
N ASP A 68 -21.47 -1.97 1.15
CA ASP A 68 -20.29 -2.71 0.74
C ASP A 68 -20.65 -3.91 -0.10
N VAL A 69 -19.97 -4.04 -1.22
CA VAL A 69 -20.06 -5.22 -2.09
C VAL A 69 -18.67 -5.64 -2.52
N ARG A 70 -18.57 -6.84 -3.08
CA ARG A 70 -17.31 -7.32 -3.67
C ARG A 70 -17.51 -7.73 -5.12
N MET A 71 -16.43 -7.95 -5.85
CA MET A 71 -16.49 -8.57 -7.15
C MET A 71 -17.09 -9.98 -7.02
N PRO A 72 -17.86 -10.46 -8.01
CA PRO A 72 -18.29 -11.87 -8.03
C PRO A 72 -17.08 -12.79 -8.20
N GLU A 73 -17.10 -13.92 -7.49
CA GLU A 73 -16.08 -15.00 -7.56
C GLU A 73 -16.50 -16.13 -8.51
N SER A 74 -17.60 -15.94 -9.20
CA SER A 74 -18.13 -16.89 -10.17
C SER A 74 -18.58 -16.17 -11.43
N CYS A 75 -18.71 -16.94 -12.50
CA CYS A 75 -19.14 -16.46 -13.79
C CYS A 75 -20.45 -15.68 -13.72
N VAL A 76 -20.44 -14.45 -14.21
CA VAL A 76 -21.62 -13.59 -14.33
C VAL A 76 -22.22 -13.76 -15.72
N GLY A 77 -23.55 -13.80 -15.83
CA GLY A 77 -24.25 -13.89 -17.11
C GLY A 77 -23.93 -12.72 -18.04
N ILE A 78 -23.89 -12.95 -19.35
CA ILE A 78 -23.73 -11.91 -20.35
C ILE A 78 -24.83 -10.86 -20.24
N ASN A 79 -24.55 -9.64 -20.70
CA ASN A 79 -25.47 -8.50 -20.67
C ASN A 79 -25.92 -8.07 -19.26
N LEU A 80 -25.11 -8.35 -18.24
CA LEU A 80 -25.27 -7.85 -16.87
C LEU A 80 -24.17 -6.85 -16.53
N CYS A 81 -24.22 -6.25 -15.35
CA CYS A 81 -23.26 -5.22 -14.88
C CYS A 81 -23.15 -4.04 -15.86
N GLY A 82 -24.25 -3.67 -16.54
CA GLY A 82 -24.26 -2.56 -17.50
C GLY A 82 -23.39 -2.77 -18.75
N THR A 83 -22.96 -4.00 -19.05
CA THR A 83 -22.04 -4.29 -20.16
C THR A 83 -22.41 -5.59 -20.89
N ASP A 84 -21.79 -5.82 -22.05
CA ASP A 84 -22.03 -7.07 -22.79
C ASP A 84 -21.29 -8.25 -22.17
N ALA A 85 -20.05 -8.06 -21.77
CA ALA A 85 -19.18 -9.10 -21.21
C ALA A 85 -18.71 -8.72 -19.78
N PRO A 86 -19.45 -9.18 -18.77
CA PRO A 86 -19.17 -8.88 -17.36
C PRO A 86 -17.85 -9.46 -16.89
N LEU A 87 -17.03 -8.63 -16.20
CA LEU A 87 -15.79 -9.06 -15.58
C LEU A 87 -16.02 -9.56 -14.16
N TRP A 88 -15.50 -10.73 -13.87
CA TRP A 88 -15.55 -11.38 -12.57
C TRP A 88 -14.18 -11.87 -12.13
N LEU A 89 -13.99 -12.04 -10.82
CA LEU A 89 -12.73 -12.45 -10.21
C LEU A 89 -12.55 -13.97 -10.35
N SER A 90 -11.60 -14.40 -11.16
CA SER A 90 -11.31 -15.82 -11.33
C SER A 90 -10.48 -16.34 -10.15
N GLY A 91 -11.16 -16.67 -9.08
CA GLY A 91 -10.61 -17.14 -7.82
C GLY A 91 -11.29 -16.51 -6.60
N ILE A 92 -10.92 -17.00 -5.42
CA ILE A 92 -11.45 -16.50 -4.15
C ILE A 92 -10.76 -15.19 -3.75
N HIS A 93 -11.47 -14.33 -3.04
CA HIS A 93 -10.87 -13.16 -2.41
C HIS A 93 -9.80 -13.59 -1.37
N PRO A 94 -8.80 -12.76 -1.13
CA PRO A 94 -7.81 -13.03 -0.09
C PRO A 94 -8.42 -12.95 1.31
N GLU A 95 -7.77 -13.61 2.25
CA GLU A 95 -8.00 -13.39 3.68
C GLU A 95 -7.22 -12.17 4.18
N LEU A 96 -7.55 -11.69 5.37
CA LEU A 96 -6.92 -10.48 5.94
C LEU A 96 -5.40 -10.59 6.07
N LEU A 97 -4.89 -11.79 6.36
CA LEU A 97 -3.46 -12.05 6.55
C LEU A 97 -2.68 -12.25 5.26
N ASP A 98 -3.35 -12.47 4.13
CA ASP A 98 -2.69 -12.65 2.83
C ASP A 98 -2.07 -11.36 2.30
N GLY A 99 -2.48 -10.21 2.84
CA GLY A 99 -2.02 -8.92 2.37
C GLY A 99 -2.56 -8.57 0.98
N ILE A 100 -1.70 -8.01 0.13
CA ILE A 100 -2.04 -7.68 -1.26
C ILE A 100 -1.74 -8.89 -2.14
N VAL A 101 -2.75 -9.39 -2.83
CA VAL A 101 -2.61 -10.53 -3.76
C VAL A 101 -2.99 -10.12 -5.18
N THR A 102 -2.42 -10.80 -6.17
CA THR A 102 -2.83 -10.67 -7.58
C THR A 102 -3.88 -11.73 -7.90
N ARG A 103 -4.93 -11.35 -8.63
CA ARG A 103 -6.02 -12.23 -9.07
C ARG A 103 -6.28 -12.06 -10.56
N GLU A 104 -6.51 -13.17 -11.23
CA GLU A 104 -6.98 -13.22 -12.60
C GLU A 104 -8.41 -12.68 -12.69
N VAL A 105 -8.73 -12.05 -13.83
CA VAL A 105 -10.06 -11.54 -14.12
C VAL A 105 -10.53 -12.09 -15.45
N CYS A 106 -11.72 -12.66 -15.45
CA CYS A 106 -12.36 -13.27 -16.60
C CYS A 106 -13.61 -12.49 -17.02
N GLY A 107 -13.83 -12.36 -18.32
CA GLY A 107 -15.05 -11.81 -18.90
C GLY A 107 -15.85 -12.90 -19.62
N ASN A 108 -17.14 -13.00 -19.29
CA ASN A 108 -18.02 -13.98 -19.88
C ASN A 108 -18.54 -13.49 -21.25
N TRP A 109 -18.34 -14.29 -22.27
CA TRP A 109 -18.87 -14.03 -23.61
C TRP A 109 -19.01 -15.35 -24.39
N ASN A 110 -20.02 -15.41 -25.29
CA ASN A 110 -20.21 -16.53 -26.24
C ASN A 110 -20.19 -17.91 -25.55
N SER A 111 -20.91 -18.06 -24.43
CA SER A 111 -20.99 -19.29 -23.62
C SER A 111 -19.65 -19.74 -23.00
N ASP A 112 -18.64 -18.89 -23.02
CA ASP A 112 -17.37 -19.12 -22.34
C ASP A 112 -17.20 -18.12 -21.20
N CYS A 113 -17.20 -18.59 -19.98
CA CYS A 113 -17.09 -17.78 -18.78
C CYS A 113 -15.78 -17.00 -18.66
N CYS A 114 -14.74 -17.40 -19.39
CA CYS A 114 -13.46 -16.73 -19.43
C CYS A 114 -12.99 -16.45 -20.86
N HIS A 115 -13.94 -16.14 -21.75
CA HIS A 115 -13.65 -15.75 -23.14
C HIS A 115 -12.64 -14.59 -23.20
N PHE A 116 -12.83 -13.59 -22.36
CA PHE A 116 -11.87 -12.51 -22.18
C PHE A 116 -11.05 -12.76 -20.92
N LYS A 117 -9.75 -13.00 -21.10
CA LYS A 117 -8.77 -12.92 -20.02
C LYS A 117 -8.30 -11.48 -19.95
N SER A 118 -8.74 -10.76 -18.92
CA SER A 118 -8.30 -9.38 -18.68
C SER A 118 -6.94 -9.37 -17.96
N THR A 119 -6.31 -8.21 -17.91
CA THR A 119 -5.09 -8.02 -17.10
C THR A 119 -5.41 -8.34 -15.63
N PRO A 120 -4.58 -9.12 -14.94
CA PRO A 120 -4.76 -9.38 -13.52
C PRO A 120 -4.79 -8.10 -12.69
N ILE A 121 -5.60 -8.10 -11.64
CA ILE A 121 -5.73 -6.98 -10.70
C ILE A 121 -5.13 -7.32 -9.35
N ARG A 122 -4.78 -6.30 -8.56
CA ARG A 122 -4.42 -6.50 -7.17
C ARG A 122 -5.64 -6.33 -6.27
N VAL A 123 -5.75 -7.21 -5.28
CA VAL A 123 -6.88 -7.26 -4.32
C VAL A 123 -6.32 -7.34 -2.91
N LYS A 124 -6.96 -6.66 -1.97
CA LYS A 124 -6.63 -6.73 -0.55
C LYS A 124 -7.90 -6.84 0.28
N ALA A 125 -7.89 -7.78 1.23
CA ALA A 125 -8.89 -7.82 2.28
C ALA A 125 -8.57 -6.75 3.34
N CYS A 126 -9.61 -6.09 3.85
CA CYS A 126 -9.49 -5.02 4.82
C CYS A 126 -10.21 -5.34 6.14
N PRO A 127 -9.74 -4.78 7.28
CA PRO A 127 -10.45 -4.87 8.53
C PRO A 127 -11.89 -4.37 8.38
N GLY A 128 -12.87 -5.14 8.90
CA GLY A 128 -14.30 -4.82 8.71
C GLY A 128 -14.95 -5.55 7.56
N VAL A 129 -14.27 -6.57 7.01
CA VAL A 129 -14.83 -7.53 6.03
C VAL A 129 -15.22 -6.86 4.71
N TYR A 130 -14.41 -5.93 4.22
CA TYR A 130 -14.52 -5.38 2.88
C TYR A 130 -13.22 -5.59 2.10
N TYR A 131 -13.26 -5.32 0.79
CA TYR A 131 -12.13 -5.47 -0.11
C TYR A 131 -11.83 -4.18 -0.84
N VAL A 132 -10.57 -4.00 -1.18
CA VAL A 132 -10.13 -2.94 -2.10
C VAL A 132 -9.39 -3.55 -3.27
N TYR A 133 -9.56 -2.93 -4.44
CA TYR A 133 -9.07 -3.41 -5.72
C TYR A 133 -8.23 -2.33 -6.38
N GLU A 134 -7.09 -2.70 -6.93
CA GLU A 134 -6.36 -1.84 -7.86
C GLU A 134 -6.71 -2.27 -9.27
N PHE A 135 -7.74 -1.63 -9.81
CA PHE A 135 -8.22 -1.92 -11.15
C PHE A 135 -7.26 -1.42 -12.22
N VAL A 136 -7.30 -2.07 -13.37
CA VAL A 136 -6.56 -1.68 -14.57
C VAL A 136 -7.52 -1.62 -15.75
N SER A 137 -7.17 -0.88 -16.81
CA SER A 137 -8.00 -0.83 -18.01
C SER A 137 -8.09 -2.21 -18.65
N PRO A 138 -9.30 -2.75 -18.89
CA PRO A 138 -9.48 -4.00 -19.61
C PRO A 138 -8.93 -3.94 -21.03
N SER A 139 -8.60 -5.11 -21.58
CA SER A 139 -7.98 -5.23 -22.91
C SER A 139 -8.89 -4.82 -24.08
N SER A 140 -10.20 -4.80 -23.86
CA SER A 140 -11.17 -4.47 -24.89
C SER A 140 -12.36 -3.69 -24.32
N CYS A 141 -13.12 -3.03 -25.20
CA CYS A 141 -14.37 -2.38 -24.82
C CYS A 141 -15.48 -3.39 -24.53
N TYR A 142 -16.61 -2.92 -23.99
CA TYR A 142 -17.75 -3.74 -23.52
C TYR A 142 -17.42 -4.70 -22.38
N LEU A 143 -16.37 -4.39 -21.61
CA LEU A 143 -15.96 -5.07 -20.39
C LEU A 143 -16.09 -4.11 -19.22
N THR A 144 -16.75 -4.54 -18.13
CA THR A 144 -16.81 -3.78 -16.87
C THR A 144 -16.62 -4.68 -15.66
N TYR A 145 -15.96 -4.18 -14.64
CA TYR A 145 -15.84 -4.83 -13.34
C TYR A 145 -17.19 -4.87 -12.65
N CYS A 146 -17.67 -6.06 -12.34
CA CYS A 146 -18.96 -6.28 -11.69
C CYS A 146 -18.89 -6.10 -10.18
N ALA A 147 -20.01 -5.69 -9.61
CA ALA A 147 -20.28 -5.63 -8.19
C ALA A 147 -21.38 -6.61 -7.82
N ASP A 148 -21.08 -7.58 -6.95
CA ASP A 148 -22.01 -8.65 -6.58
C ASP A 148 -23.00 -8.18 -5.51
N ILE A 149 -24.22 -7.87 -5.93
CA ILE A 149 -25.30 -7.40 -5.03
C ILE A 149 -25.66 -8.43 -3.95
N SER A 150 -25.45 -9.72 -4.19
CA SER A 150 -25.74 -10.76 -3.18
C SER A 150 -24.83 -10.66 -1.95
N THR A 151 -23.71 -9.94 -2.07
CA THR A 151 -22.74 -9.72 -1.01
C THR A 151 -22.96 -8.41 -0.25
N ALA A 152 -24.00 -7.64 -0.59
CA ALA A 152 -24.26 -6.31 -0.03
C ALA A 152 -24.36 -6.32 1.50
N LYS A 153 -23.61 -5.46 2.15
CA LYS A 153 -23.59 -5.28 3.61
C LYS A 153 -23.58 -3.78 3.93
N PRO A 154 -24.13 -3.37 5.09
CA PRO A 154 -23.95 -2.00 5.55
C PRO A 154 -22.48 -1.63 5.56
N ALA A 155 -22.14 -0.48 4.97
CA ALA A 155 -20.78 -0.01 4.94
C ALA A 155 -20.28 0.29 6.36
N VAL A 156 -19.19 -0.36 6.76
CA VAL A 156 -18.52 -0.05 8.03
C VAL A 156 -17.45 1.00 7.77
N ASN A 157 -17.67 2.20 8.30
CA ASN A 157 -16.68 3.27 8.26
C ASN A 157 -15.71 3.09 9.43
N PHE A 158 -14.50 2.64 9.14
CA PHE A 158 -13.43 2.67 10.12
C PHE A 158 -12.86 4.09 10.21
N PRO A 159 -12.54 4.58 11.42
CA PRO A 159 -11.81 5.82 11.54
C PRO A 159 -10.50 5.72 10.75
N ALA A 160 -10.11 6.82 10.12
CA ALA A 160 -8.83 6.90 9.41
C ALA A 160 -7.70 6.33 10.28
N PRO A 161 -6.70 5.65 9.69
CA PRO A 161 -5.65 5.01 10.47
C PRO A 161 -5.01 6.06 11.38
N ILE A 162 -4.92 5.72 12.63
CA ILE A 162 -4.05 6.44 13.56
C ILE A 162 -2.67 6.37 12.91
N LYS A 163 -2.06 7.52 12.64
CA LYS A 163 -0.66 7.58 12.22
C LYS A 163 0.14 6.81 13.27
N HIS A 164 0.59 5.62 12.95
CA HIS A 164 1.46 4.87 13.83
C HIS A 164 2.80 5.59 13.89
N LEU A 165 2.99 6.37 14.94
CA LEU A 165 4.27 6.97 15.29
C LEU A 165 5.04 5.93 16.09
N ALA A 166 6.02 5.29 15.47
CA ALA A 166 6.98 4.46 16.19
C ALA A 166 8.20 5.33 16.54
N GLY A 167 8.42 5.55 17.82
CA GLY A 167 9.65 6.18 18.33
C GLY A 167 10.73 5.10 18.48
N LEU A 168 11.81 5.20 17.72
CA LEU A 168 12.98 4.32 17.86
C LEU A 168 14.12 5.12 18.48
N ARG A 169 14.60 4.67 19.64
CA ARG A 169 15.82 5.22 20.25
C ARG A 169 17.02 4.42 19.74
N MET A 170 17.92 5.06 19.02
CA MET A 170 19.13 4.45 18.51
C MET A 170 20.36 5.17 19.02
N ARG A 171 21.40 4.39 19.29
CA ARG A 171 22.75 4.93 19.54
C ARG A 171 23.53 4.81 18.24
N LEU A 172 23.95 5.92 17.71
CA LEU A 172 24.72 6.01 16.46
C LEU A 172 26.14 6.45 16.76
N SER A 173 27.08 5.96 15.99
CA SER A 173 28.46 6.40 16.05
C SER A 173 28.90 6.89 14.66
N SER A 174 29.26 8.17 14.49
CA SER A 174 29.73 8.80 13.23
C SER A 174 30.92 9.74 13.51
N ALA A 175 31.86 9.93 12.62
CA ALA A 175 32.91 10.96 12.74
C ALA A 175 32.40 12.34 12.34
N ASN A 176 31.36 12.40 11.54
CA ASN A 176 30.78 13.65 11.12
C ASN A 176 29.65 14.03 12.08
N ASP A 177 29.54 15.29 12.42
CA ASP A 177 28.49 15.82 13.23
C ASP A 177 27.13 15.73 12.44
N VAL A 178 26.29 14.77 12.80
CA VAL A 178 24.98 14.58 12.16
C VAL A 178 23.93 15.60 12.62
N THR A 179 24.27 16.51 13.53
CA THR A 179 23.39 17.64 13.90
C THR A 179 23.44 18.72 12.84
N GLN A 180 24.49 18.74 12.02
CA GLN A 180 24.73 19.74 10.97
C GLN A 180 24.11 19.30 9.64
N LEU A 181 23.44 20.22 8.95
CA LEU A 181 23.12 20.07 7.54
C LEU A 181 24.43 20.19 6.72
N PRO A 182 24.67 19.38 5.69
CA PRO A 182 23.78 18.39 5.05
C PRO A 182 23.86 16.96 5.64
N ASN A 183 24.70 16.71 6.64
CA ASN A 183 24.93 15.38 7.19
C ASN A 183 23.64 14.72 7.72
N ARG A 184 22.75 15.53 8.27
CA ARG A 184 21.45 15.10 8.78
C ARG A 184 20.58 14.50 7.66
N ASP A 185 20.50 15.17 6.53
CA ASP A 185 19.65 14.75 5.41
C ASP A 185 20.20 13.50 4.74
N ILE A 186 21.51 13.43 4.59
CA ILE A 186 22.21 12.24 4.08
C ILE A 186 21.92 11.03 4.99
N PHE A 187 22.03 11.22 6.30
CA PHE A 187 21.74 10.17 7.27
C PHE A 187 20.29 9.71 7.19
N VAL A 188 19.32 10.63 7.18
CA VAL A 188 17.88 10.32 7.08
C VAL A 188 17.58 9.55 5.80
N SER A 189 18.17 9.94 4.67
CA SER A 189 18.00 9.25 3.39
C SER A 189 18.56 7.83 3.44
N GLN A 190 19.79 7.65 3.86
CA GLN A 190 20.43 6.34 3.96
C GLN A 190 19.69 5.40 4.92
N PHE A 191 19.22 5.95 6.03
CA PHE A 191 18.43 5.18 6.99
C PHE A 191 17.08 4.75 6.42
N LYS A 192 16.40 5.64 5.71
CA LYS A 192 15.17 5.33 4.98
C LYS A 192 15.39 4.21 3.96
N ASP A 193 16.46 4.32 3.15
CA ASP A 193 16.79 3.32 2.13
C ASP A 193 17.09 1.95 2.76
N GLY A 194 17.79 1.95 3.89
CA GLY A 194 18.04 0.73 4.67
C GLY A 194 16.77 0.08 5.19
N LEU A 195 15.78 0.87 5.62
CA LEU A 195 14.47 0.36 6.08
C LEU A 195 13.65 -0.20 4.90
N VAL A 196 13.66 0.49 3.76
CA VAL A 196 12.99 0.01 2.54
C VAL A 196 13.63 -1.28 2.04
N GLY A 197 14.95 -1.40 2.10
CA GLY A 197 15.68 -2.64 1.79
C GLY A 197 15.34 -3.82 2.72
N LYS A 198 14.79 -3.53 3.90
CA LYS A 198 14.28 -4.53 4.85
C LYS A 198 12.79 -4.81 4.73
N GLY A 199 12.16 -4.34 3.66
CA GLY A 199 10.76 -4.63 3.36
C GLY A 199 9.76 -3.57 3.82
N LEU A 200 10.22 -2.41 4.34
CA LEU A 200 9.30 -1.33 4.64
C LEU A 200 8.87 -0.56 3.38
N PRO A 201 7.66 0.00 3.36
CA PRO A 201 7.15 0.74 2.19
C PRO A 201 8.01 1.97 1.86
N ARG A 202 8.18 2.29 0.58
CA ARG A 202 8.96 3.44 0.12
C ARG A 202 8.41 4.81 0.56
N ASN A 203 7.15 4.90 0.90
CA ASN A 203 6.47 6.12 1.33
C ASN A 203 6.58 6.41 2.83
N ILE A 204 7.48 5.71 3.56
CA ILE A 204 7.78 6.04 4.96
C ILE A 204 8.43 7.42 5.06
N THR A 205 8.07 8.15 6.11
CA THR A 205 8.74 9.40 6.48
C THR A 205 9.59 9.17 7.73
N VAL A 206 10.87 9.49 7.63
CA VAL A 206 11.82 9.44 8.75
C VAL A 206 12.13 10.85 9.22
N GLN A 207 11.96 11.11 10.50
CA GLN A 207 12.30 12.39 11.10
C GLN A 207 13.19 12.20 12.33
N LEU A 208 14.25 12.99 12.44
CA LEU A 208 15.05 13.09 13.65
C LEU A 208 14.38 14.09 14.59
N LYS A 209 13.96 13.66 15.77
CA LYS A 209 13.27 14.53 16.75
C LYS A 209 14.26 15.23 17.68
N ASP A 210 15.08 14.45 18.37
CA ASP A 210 16.02 14.97 19.36
C ASP A 210 17.38 14.31 19.15
N ILE A 211 18.42 15.12 19.14
CA ILE A 211 19.82 14.69 19.04
C ILE A 211 20.51 15.18 20.28
N SER A 212 20.93 14.28 21.17
CA SER A 212 21.78 14.60 22.30
C SER A 212 23.18 14.01 22.07
N THR A 213 24.20 14.83 22.25
CA THR A 213 25.61 14.39 22.20
C THR A 213 26.08 14.07 23.58
N GLU A 214 26.39 12.80 23.87
CA GLU A 214 27.16 12.45 25.07
C GLU A 214 28.65 12.63 24.79
N LYS A 215 29.26 13.63 25.43
CA LYS A 215 30.74 13.71 25.48
C LYS A 215 31.25 12.60 26.38
N LYS A 216 32.01 11.66 25.82
CA LYS A 216 32.71 10.67 26.60
C LYS A 216 33.78 11.39 27.40
N ILE A 217 33.55 11.62 28.68
CA ILE A 217 34.58 12.11 29.59
C ILE A 217 35.57 10.95 29.77
N LEU A 218 36.72 11.05 29.16
CA LEU A 218 37.84 10.13 29.45
C LEU A 218 38.23 10.33 30.93
N PRO A 219 38.36 9.24 31.71
CA PRO A 219 38.88 9.36 33.08
C PRO A 219 40.27 10.00 33.06
N PRO A 220 40.60 10.85 34.05
CA PRO A 220 41.91 11.46 34.13
C PRO A 220 42.96 10.37 34.16
N LYS A 221 43.99 10.53 33.30
CA LYS A 221 45.18 9.68 33.38
C LYS A 221 45.81 9.88 34.75
N HIS A 222 45.81 8.84 35.59
CA HIS A 222 46.63 8.82 36.77
C HIS A 222 48.10 8.92 36.37
N SER A 223 48.72 10.06 36.64
CA SER A 223 50.13 10.17 36.62
C SER A 223 50.69 9.44 37.84
N SER A 224 51.27 8.27 37.64
CA SER A 224 52.07 7.60 38.63
C SER A 224 53.32 8.42 38.86
N GLY A 225 53.34 9.20 39.95
CA GLY A 225 54.56 9.77 40.48
C GLY A 225 55.38 8.67 41.13
N THR A 226 56.53 8.39 40.58
CA THR A 226 57.55 7.60 41.25
C THR A 226 58.28 8.50 42.27
N CYS A 227 58.36 8.06 43.51
CA CYS A 227 59.37 8.48 44.47
C CYS A 227 60.72 7.90 44.11
#